data_7e5f1d872b8893138bd8380153465ab6
#
_entry.id   7e5f1d872b8893138bd8380153465ab6
#
_cell.length_a   1.000
_cell.length_b   1.000
_cell.length_c   1.000
_cell.angle_alpha   90.00
_cell.angle_beta   90.00
_cell.angle_gamma   90.00
#
_symmetry.space_group_name_H-M   'P 1'
#
loop_
_entity.id
_entity.type
_entity.pdbx_description
1 polymer ?
#
loop_
_entity_poly.entity_id
_entity_poly.type
_entity_poly.pdbx_seq_one_letter_code
_entity_poly.pdbx_strand_id
1 'polypeptide(L)'
;SCFSGCNQDMGVSLDGNGVYLDYATGLNADGNFNNELYSYNQMDAVGSDPGVIYVSKEQDAEYGGYYYVYVTGGLYSHYGWNGLSGLTGYDEDVEALAVRCYRSKDLSTWSVCGSERGYSLIGRKSDWEEWTLRVPWAPEVLYNASEQKYYMFYNMPSKLYASGELKEQEGDKDSDNTQYPRDHRNYVGIATSDTPVGPFAPLSRQETVEVDGETIVQNVPCINFQAAYDLDSTFPVIDVGAFQDDDGSLYLYLKATRKGSIYGIKMLDWKTPDYNTLTCLLHKGYTEVVSGTGKAAITEDIQCSGQAGFEFIEGPHMIKYNGEYFLTVSSGDYLAQDYSVQQAKSMSPLGSFRYVDSSVGNPLLSGVSTNNFKGTGHHSFVFDGEEYFVIYHAHQSTDYYGYERFIHADRITFREVNGETVMVANGPSRSLQWLPEVAGEYSNIASKATVSVSSGTGKEYLNDGVIPYYAYNETQVLSTDTDVTVTLRFEKPVTVVSVMVFNAFNEFDAFSKIKTITFEVAAQADWMSKAYDFAVISDLMFPATYYDVSGESSDKYKNCAPAVAEFNEISVTAISFTIAKSDRLKVYDKLGNVNTQLKLTEIAVLGRA
;
A
#
# COMPACT_ATOMS: atom_id res chain seq x y z
N SER A 1 47.49 -7.91 0.73
CA SER A 1 47.33 -8.45 -0.63
C SER A 1 46.31 -9.60 -0.74
N CYS A 2 45.98 -10.30 0.35
CA CYS A 2 44.93 -11.32 0.33
C CYS A 2 43.50 -10.70 0.31
N PHE A 3 43.36 -9.47 0.75
CA PHE A 3 42.03 -8.82 0.86
C PHE A 3 41.44 -8.40 -0.45
N SER A 4 42.24 -8.03 -1.45
CA SER A 4 41.71 -7.68 -2.77
C SER A 4 41.21 -8.89 -3.57
N GLY A 5 41.82 -10.07 -3.33
CA GLY A 5 41.34 -11.31 -3.94
C GLY A 5 40.04 -11.83 -3.31
N CYS A 6 39.89 -11.69 -2.00
CA CYS A 6 38.67 -12.12 -1.33
C CYS A 6 37.42 -11.30 -1.71
N ASN A 7 37.58 -9.99 -1.93
CA ASN A 7 36.48 -9.16 -2.37
C ASN A 7 36.03 -9.49 -3.81
N GLN A 8 36.98 -9.89 -4.68
CA GLN A 8 36.64 -10.35 -6.03
C GLN A 8 35.98 -11.72 -6.03
N ASP A 9 36.43 -12.62 -5.16
CA ASP A 9 35.88 -13.98 -5.04
C ASP A 9 34.47 -13.98 -4.41
N MET A 10 34.14 -12.94 -3.67
CA MET A 10 32.82 -12.77 -3.07
C MET A 10 31.84 -12.02 -3.99
N GLY A 11 32.28 -11.54 -5.13
CA GLY A 11 31.45 -10.84 -6.09
C GLY A 11 30.79 -9.57 -5.53
N VAL A 12 31.50 -8.85 -4.67
CA VAL A 12 31.00 -7.57 -4.17
C VAL A 12 30.79 -6.62 -5.32
N SER A 13 29.56 -6.17 -5.50
CA SER A 13 29.13 -5.28 -6.57
C SER A 13 29.54 -3.83 -6.30
N LEU A 14 30.81 -3.60 -6.05
CA LEU A 14 31.39 -2.28 -5.93
C LEU A 14 32.23 -2.03 -7.15
N ASP A 15 32.06 -0.88 -7.80
CA ASP A 15 33.01 -0.42 -8.77
C ASP A 15 34.32 0.01 -8.07
N GLY A 16 35.33 0.38 -8.82
CA GLY A 16 36.60 0.82 -8.26
C GLY A 16 36.51 2.06 -7.37
N ASN A 17 35.35 2.69 -7.27
CA ASN A 17 35.06 3.88 -6.49
C ASN A 17 34.16 3.60 -5.27
N GLY A 18 33.84 2.33 -5.02
CA GLY A 18 32.93 1.93 -3.95
C GLY A 18 31.55 1.58 -4.49
N VAL A 19 30.53 2.26 -4.04
CA VAL A 19 29.16 1.95 -4.43
C VAL A 19 28.82 2.66 -5.75
N TYR A 20 28.38 1.89 -6.73
CA TYR A 20 27.96 2.41 -8.04
C TYR A 20 26.47 2.76 -8.09
N LEU A 21 25.77 2.67 -6.99
CA LEU A 21 24.34 2.94 -6.92
C LEU A 21 24.05 4.44 -7.04
N ASP A 22 22.96 4.74 -7.72
CA ASP A 22 22.30 6.04 -7.56
C ASP A 22 21.60 6.05 -6.20
N TYR A 23 22.05 6.84 -5.41
CA TYR A 23 21.67 6.88 -4.04
C TYR A 23 20.35 7.57 -3.75
N ALA A 24 19.80 8.36 -4.63
CA ALA A 24 18.45 8.87 -4.46
C ALA A 24 17.42 7.74 -4.59
N THR A 25 17.70 6.73 -5.40
CA THR A 25 16.80 5.64 -5.71
C THR A 25 17.31 4.27 -5.25
N GLY A 26 18.60 4.13 -4.98
CA GLY A 26 19.26 2.85 -4.75
C GLY A 26 19.54 2.07 -6.03
N LEU A 27 19.34 2.69 -7.19
CA LEU A 27 19.57 2.07 -8.50
C LEU A 27 21.02 2.31 -8.95
N ASN A 28 21.51 1.48 -9.86
CA ASN A 28 22.79 1.74 -10.51
C ASN A 28 22.67 2.88 -11.54
N ALA A 29 23.80 3.27 -12.15
CA ALA A 29 23.85 4.37 -13.11
C ALA A 29 22.91 4.20 -14.32
N ASP A 30 22.55 2.96 -14.66
CA ASP A 30 21.63 2.63 -15.75
C ASP A 30 20.16 2.54 -15.28
N GLY A 31 19.88 2.83 -14.01
CA GLY A 31 18.55 2.68 -13.40
C GLY A 31 18.15 1.24 -13.12
N ASN A 32 19.10 0.31 -13.12
CA ASN A 32 18.86 -1.11 -12.85
C ASN A 32 19.16 -1.47 -11.39
N PHE A 33 18.54 -2.54 -10.93
CA PHE A 33 18.78 -3.13 -9.62
C PHE A 33 18.66 -4.66 -9.72
N ASN A 34 19.15 -5.37 -8.71
CA ASN A 34 18.99 -6.81 -8.65
C ASN A 34 17.57 -7.16 -8.19
N ASN A 35 16.69 -7.45 -9.13
CA ASN A 35 15.29 -7.80 -8.87
C ASN A 35 15.10 -9.20 -8.26
N GLU A 36 16.16 -9.96 -8.06
CA GLU A 36 16.14 -11.20 -7.29
C GLU A 36 16.31 -10.96 -5.79
N LEU A 37 16.72 -9.76 -5.39
CA LEU A 37 16.97 -9.38 -4.00
C LEU A 37 16.11 -8.23 -3.50
N TYR A 38 15.78 -7.27 -4.38
CA TYR A 38 15.15 -6.03 -3.98
C TYR A 38 13.85 -5.77 -4.72
N SER A 39 12.99 -5.02 -4.09
CA SER A 39 11.84 -4.38 -4.70
C SER A 39 12.03 -2.86 -4.77
N TYR A 40 11.41 -2.24 -5.77
CA TYR A 40 11.50 -0.81 -5.99
C TYR A 40 10.21 -0.31 -6.64
N ASN A 41 9.65 0.77 -6.10
CA ASN A 41 8.48 1.41 -6.68
C ASN A 41 8.84 2.20 -7.93
N GLN A 42 8.75 1.55 -9.08
CA GLN A 42 9.17 2.10 -10.37
C GLN A 42 8.21 3.15 -10.93
N MET A 43 6.97 3.19 -10.44
CA MET A 43 5.94 4.12 -10.87
C MET A 43 5.66 4.06 -12.38
N ASP A 44 5.58 2.86 -12.93
CA ASP A 44 5.38 2.59 -14.36
C ASP A 44 4.04 1.94 -14.67
N ALA A 45 3.37 1.35 -13.68
CA ALA A 45 2.05 0.76 -13.82
C ALA A 45 0.97 1.80 -13.51
N VAL A 46 0.31 2.30 -14.56
CA VAL A 46 -0.75 3.31 -14.45
C VAL A 46 -2.02 2.69 -13.91
N GLY A 47 -2.54 3.25 -12.84
CA GLY A 47 -3.79 2.83 -12.24
C GLY A 47 -4.12 3.62 -10.99
N SER A 48 -5.40 3.68 -10.67
CA SER A 48 -5.90 4.36 -9.47
C SER A 48 -6.82 3.44 -8.68
N ASP A 49 -6.96 3.75 -7.40
CA ASP A 49 -7.90 3.06 -6.52
C ASP A 49 -7.71 1.53 -6.53
N PRO A 50 -6.49 1.02 -6.28
CA PRO A 50 -6.18 -0.39 -6.48
C PRO A 50 -6.84 -1.28 -5.43
N GLY A 51 -7.48 -2.37 -5.87
CA GLY A 51 -7.79 -3.53 -5.06
C GLY A 51 -6.72 -4.60 -5.28
N VAL A 52 -6.36 -5.37 -4.27
CA VAL A 52 -5.28 -6.35 -4.37
C VAL A 52 -5.63 -7.68 -3.72
N ILE A 53 -5.18 -8.76 -4.34
CA ILE A 53 -5.15 -10.10 -3.73
C ILE A 53 -3.79 -10.76 -3.97
N TYR A 54 -3.43 -11.69 -3.12
CA TYR A 54 -2.35 -12.64 -3.38
C TYR A 54 -2.94 -14.03 -3.61
N VAL A 55 -2.53 -14.67 -4.69
CA VAL A 55 -2.91 -16.04 -5.02
C VAL A 55 -1.70 -16.93 -4.82
N SER A 56 -1.77 -17.85 -3.86
CA SER A 56 -0.69 -18.82 -3.62
C SER A 56 -0.70 -19.94 -4.67
N LYS A 57 0.43 -20.62 -4.83
CA LYS A 57 0.51 -21.78 -5.73
C LYS A 57 -0.31 -22.96 -5.24
N GLU A 58 -0.54 -23.06 -3.93
CA GLU A 58 -1.43 -24.05 -3.35
C GLU A 58 -2.89 -23.79 -3.71
N GLN A 59 -3.29 -22.52 -3.74
CA GLN A 59 -4.65 -22.12 -4.10
C GLN A 59 -4.93 -22.35 -5.60
N ASP A 60 -3.97 -22.02 -6.45
CA ASP A 60 -4.09 -22.13 -7.90
C ASP A 60 -2.73 -22.42 -8.54
N ALA A 61 -2.61 -23.60 -9.17
CA ALA A 61 -1.35 -24.02 -9.78
C ALA A 61 -0.97 -23.21 -11.02
N GLU A 62 -1.96 -22.69 -11.76
CA GLU A 62 -1.75 -21.92 -12.99
C GLU A 62 -1.50 -20.43 -12.72
N TYR A 63 -2.32 -19.83 -11.85
CA TYR A 63 -2.30 -18.40 -11.58
C TYR A 63 -1.59 -18.03 -10.26
N GLY A 64 -1.15 -19.00 -9.49
CA GLY A 64 -0.55 -18.81 -8.19
C GLY A 64 0.88 -18.28 -8.20
N GLY A 65 1.29 -17.71 -7.07
CA GLY A 65 2.58 -17.07 -6.87
C GLY A 65 2.64 -15.62 -7.32
N TYR A 66 1.49 -14.96 -7.39
CA TYR A 66 1.37 -13.57 -7.83
C TYR A 66 0.46 -12.75 -6.92
N TYR A 67 0.78 -11.46 -6.83
CA TYR A 67 -0.13 -10.39 -6.42
C TYR A 67 -0.87 -9.91 -7.67
N TYR A 68 -2.20 -9.81 -7.57
CA TYR A 68 -3.05 -9.27 -8.62
C TYR A 68 -3.65 -7.95 -8.15
N VAL A 69 -3.52 -6.92 -8.98
CA VAL A 69 -4.04 -5.58 -8.70
C VAL A 69 -5.07 -5.21 -9.76
N TYR A 70 -6.22 -4.75 -9.28
CA TYR A 70 -7.34 -4.31 -10.08
C TYR A 70 -7.54 -2.82 -9.83
N VAL A 71 -7.66 -2.04 -10.90
CA VAL A 71 -7.71 -0.58 -10.80
C VAL A 71 -8.99 -0.02 -11.39
N THR A 72 -9.35 1.19 -10.98
CA THR A 72 -10.46 1.94 -11.56
C THR A 72 -10.41 1.89 -13.08
N GLY A 73 -11.53 1.53 -13.70
CA GLY A 73 -11.60 1.22 -15.11
C GLY A 73 -11.64 2.45 -16.01
N GLY A 74 -11.53 2.18 -17.29
CA GLY A 74 -11.71 3.14 -18.38
C GLY A 74 -10.46 3.78 -18.90
N LEU A 75 -10.55 4.10 -20.19
CA LEU A 75 -9.58 4.94 -20.90
C LEU A 75 -9.80 6.42 -20.64
N TYR A 76 -11.03 6.76 -20.42
CA TYR A 76 -11.48 8.07 -20.06
C TYR A 76 -11.74 8.15 -18.57
N SER A 77 -10.69 8.33 -17.81
CA SER A 77 -10.94 9.20 -16.68
C SER A 77 -11.22 10.59 -17.28
N HIS A 78 -12.09 11.36 -16.67
CA HIS A 78 -12.33 12.76 -16.99
C HIS A 78 -11.08 13.63 -17.13
N TYR A 79 -9.95 13.03 -17.06
CA TYR A 79 -8.68 13.59 -16.69
C TYR A 79 -7.61 13.36 -17.74
N GLY A 80 -7.99 13.13 -19.00
CA GLY A 80 -7.00 12.94 -20.07
C GLY A 80 -6.07 11.76 -19.84
N TRP A 81 -6.59 10.70 -19.28
CA TRP A 81 -5.84 9.54 -18.91
C TRP A 81 -5.34 8.78 -20.14
N ASN A 82 -4.06 8.96 -20.42
CA ASN A 82 -3.36 8.32 -21.53
C ASN A 82 -2.62 7.04 -21.10
N GLY A 83 -3.06 6.39 -20.04
CA GLY A 83 -2.40 5.18 -19.53
C GLY A 83 -2.31 4.04 -20.53
N LEU A 84 -3.02 4.15 -21.65
CA LEU A 84 -2.98 3.25 -22.78
C LEU A 84 -2.40 3.90 -24.05
N SER A 85 -1.75 5.03 -23.94
CA SER A 85 -1.21 5.76 -25.10
C SER A 85 -0.22 4.95 -25.96
N GLY A 86 0.32 3.87 -25.41
CA GLY A 86 1.13 2.90 -26.16
C GLY A 86 0.34 1.79 -26.85
N LEU A 87 -0.96 1.67 -26.62
CA LEU A 87 -1.81 0.67 -27.25
C LEU A 87 -2.38 1.24 -28.54
N THR A 88 -1.97 0.69 -29.66
CA THR A 88 -2.49 1.05 -30.97
C THR A 88 -3.74 0.24 -31.28
N GLY A 89 -4.72 0.88 -31.92
CA GLY A 89 -5.91 0.20 -32.44
C GLY A 89 -6.95 -0.19 -31.39
N TYR A 90 -7.08 0.56 -30.31
CA TYR A 90 -8.15 0.35 -29.35
C TYR A 90 -9.48 0.90 -29.85
N ASP A 91 -10.54 0.26 -29.43
CA ASP A 91 -11.91 0.65 -29.70
C ASP A 91 -12.51 1.28 -28.43
N GLU A 92 -12.82 2.57 -28.49
CA GLU A 92 -13.36 3.33 -27.36
C GLU A 92 -14.62 2.68 -26.76
N ASP A 93 -15.47 2.14 -27.59
CA ASP A 93 -16.73 1.52 -27.17
C ASP A 93 -16.51 0.20 -26.42
N VAL A 94 -15.41 -0.49 -26.70
CA VAL A 94 -15.07 -1.77 -26.05
C VAL A 94 -14.35 -1.54 -24.73
N GLU A 95 -13.52 -0.52 -24.66
CA GLU A 95 -12.53 -0.35 -23.60
C GLU A 95 -12.98 0.60 -22.49
N ALA A 96 -14.02 1.40 -22.76
CA ALA A 96 -14.53 2.38 -21.82
C ALA A 96 -15.07 1.79 -20.49
N LEU A 97 -15.37 0.50 -20.46
CA LEU A 97 -15.99 -0.17 -19.31
C LEU A 97 -15.08 -1.19 -18.62
N ALA A 98 -13.82 -1.26 -18.99
CA ALA A 98 -12.93 -2.30 -18.49
C ALA A 98 -12.23 -1.95 -17.19
N VAL A 99 -12.05 -2.94 -16.34
CA VAL A 99 -11.14 -2.90 -15.18
C VAL A 99 -9.81 -3.50 -15.61
N ARG A 100 -8.73 -2.73 -15.48
CA ARG A 100 -7.40 -3.23 -15.78
C ARG A 100 -6.88 -4.07 -14.63
N CYS A 101 -6.22 -5.18 -14.98
CA CYS A 101 -5.54 -6.06 -14.05
C CYS A 101 -4.04 -6.06 -14.32
N TYR A 102 -3.27 -5.91 -13.25
CA TYR A 102 -1.83 -6.13 -13.25
C TYR A 102 -1.50 -7.28 -12.31
N ARG A 103 -0.39 -7.95 -12.57
CA ARG A 103 0.17 -8.92 -11.63
C ARG A 103 1.66 -8.72 -11.43
N SER A 104 2.13 -9.12 -10.27
CA SER A 104 3.54 -9.05 -9.91
C SER A 104 3.90 -10.21 -8.98
N LYS A 105 5.12 -10.74 -9.13
CA LYS A 105 5.70 -11.69 -8.16
C LYS A 105 6.35 -10.99 -6.98
N ASP A 106 6.78 -9.75 -7.15
CA ASP A 106 7.73 -9.07 -6.28
C ASP A 106 7.27 -7.69 -5.81
N LEU A 107 6.06 -7.24 -6.22
CA LEU A 107 5.52 -5.90 -5.95
C LEU A 107 6.37 -4.75 -6.55
N SER A 108 7.28 -5.08 -7.44
CA SER A 108 8.21 -4.15 -8.09
C SER A 108 8.01 -4.10 -9.60
N THR A 109 7.95 -5.26 -10.23
CA THR A 109 7.73 -5.41 -11.67
C THR A 109 6.31 -5.87 -11.93
N TRP A 110 5.55 -5.05 -12.64
CA TRP A 110 4.14 -5.28 -12.93
C TRP A 110 3.93 -5.66 -14.39
N SER A 111 3.13 -6.68 -14.63
CA SER A 111 2.71 -7.11 -15.96
C SER A 111 1.21 -6.95 -16.10
N VAL A 112 0.77 -6.45 -17.24
CA VAL A 112 -0.65 -6.41 -17.59
C VAL A 112 -1.14 -7.85 -17.81
N CYS A 113 -2.30 -8.18 -17.26
CA CYS A 113 -2.89 -9.52 -17.38
C CYS A 113 -4.41 -9.43 -17.63
N GLY A 114 -5.03 -10.58 -17.87
CA GLY A 114 -6.45 -10.67 -18.19
C GLY A 114 -6.67 -10.94 -19.68
N SER A 115 -7.59 -10.22 -20.31
CA SER A 115 -7.85 -10.33 -21.76
C SER A 115 -6.70 -9.74 -22.58
N GLU A 116 -6.85 -9.72 -23.90
CA GLU A 116 -5.84 -9.23 -24.86
C GLU A 116 -5.24 -7.86 -24.51
N ARG A 117 -5.94 -7.03 -23.73
CA ARG A 117 -5.48 -5.70 -23.33
C ARG A 117 -5.39 -5.50 -21.82
N GLY A 118 -5.40 -6.59 -21.07
CA GLY A 118 -5.26 -6.52 -19.61
C GLY A 118 -6.52 -6.09 -18.88
N TYR A 119 -7.67 -6.53 -19.34
CA TYR A 119 -8.94 -6.28 -18.67
C TYR A 119 -9.45 -7.53 -17.97
N SER A 120 -9.76 -7.41 -16.71
CA SER A 120 -10.38 -8.47 -15.91
C SER A 120 -11.89 -8.46 -16.04
N LEU A 121 -12.47 -7.27 -15.96
CA LEU A 121 -13.88 -7.05 -16.09
C LEU A 121 -14.13 -6.54 -17.51
N ILE A 122 -14.52 -7.44 -18.39
CA ILE A 122 -14.73 -7.15 -19.79
C ILE A 122 -16.22 -7.03 -20.06
N GLY A 123 -16.59 -5.93 -20.60
CA GLY A 123 -17.88 -5.74 -21.21
C GLY A 123 -17.74 -4.69 -22.27
N ARG A 124 -18.25 -4.96 -23.44
CA ARG A 124 -18.56 -3.91 -24.36
C ARG A 124 -19.60 -3.03 -23.71
N LYS A 125 -19.66 -1.76 -24.06
CA LYS A 125 -20.73 -0.86 -23.63
C LYS A 125 -22.13 -1.48 -23.84
N SER A 126 -22.30 -2.26 -24.90
CA SER A 126 -23.51 -3.03 -25.18
C SER A 126 -23.76 -4.17 -24.19
N ASP A 127 -22.71 -4.81 -23.69
CA ASP A 127 -22.83 -5.95 -22.78
C ASP A 127 -23.09 -5.50 -21.33
N TRP A 128 -22.77 -4.23 -21.03
CA TRP A 128 -23.03 -3.57 -19.75
C TRP A 128 -24.33 -2.75 -19.74
N GLU A 129 -25.12 -2.85 -20.76
CA GLU A 129 -26.43 -2.18 -20.83
C GLU A 129 -27.46 -2.70 -19.82
N GLU A 130 -27.03 -3.33 -18.76
CA GLU A 130 -27.90 -3.78 -17.70
C GLU A 130 -28.33 -2.62 -16.82
N TRP A 131 -27.47 -2.21 -15.89
CA TRP A 131 -27.78 -1.09 -15.00
C TRP A 131 -26.69 -0.02 -14.97
N THR A 132 -25.56 -0.26 -15.59
CA THR A 132 -24.36 0.56 -15.50
C THR A 132 -24.29 1.63 -16.58
N LEU A 133 -23.83 2.81 -16.21
CA LEU A 133 -23.70 3.97 -17.10
C LEU A 133 -22.26 4.21 -17.57
N ARG A 134 -21.28 3.90 -16.74
CA ARG A 134 -19.86 4.22 -16.95
C ARG A 134 -18.95 3.07 -16.60
N VAL A 135 -17.69 3.42 -16.40
CA VAL A 135 -16.64 2.48 -15.99
C VAL A 135 -16.75 2.11 -14.51
N PRO A 136 -16.36 0.90 -14.13
CA PRO A 136 -16.25 0.52 -12.73
C PRO A 136 -15.19 1.32 -12.00
N TRP A 137 -15.51 1.75 -10.77
CA TRP A 137 -14.58 2.43 -9.89
C TRP A 137 -14.22 1.56 -8.71
N ALA A 138 -12.98 1.76 -8.22
CA ALA A 138 -12.45 1.19 -6.98
C ALA A 138 -12.79 -0.29 -6.79
N PRO A 139 -12.37 -1.16 -7.71
CA PRO A 139 -12.67 -2.59 -7.62
C PRO A 139 -11.91 -3.22 -6.45
N GLU A 140 -12.61 -4.09 -5.72
CA GLU A 140 -12.06 -4.89 -4.64
C GLU A 140 -12.32 -6.36 -4.95
N VAL A 141 -11.33 -7.22 -4.85
CA VAL A 141 -11.45 -8.65 -5.17
C VAL A 141 -11.13 -9.51 -3.95
N LEU A 142 -11.98 -10.48 -3.68
CA LEU A 142 -11.75 -11.53 -2.70
C LEU A 142 -11.96 -12.92 -3.33
N TYR A 143 -11.25 -13.91 -2.80
CA TYR A 143 -11.45 -15.30 -3.17
C TYR A 143 -12.42 -15.98 -2.22
N ASN A 144 -13.48 -16.56 -2.77
CA ASN A 144 -14.42 -17.40 -2.03
C ASN A 144 -13.95 -18.86 -2.13
N ALA A 145 -13.33 -19.35 -1.06
CA ALA A 145 -12.74 -20.68 -1.03
C ALA A 145 -13.77 -21.80 -1.15
N SER A 146 -14.98 -21.62 -0.61
CA SER A 146 -16.04 -22.64 -0.67
C SER A 146 -16.66 -22.80 -2.06
N GLU A 147 -16.74 -21.72 -2.83
CA GLU A 147 -17.22 -21.74 -4.20
C GLU A 147 -16.08 -21.88 -5.23
N GLN A 148 -14.84 -21.71 -4.81
CA GLN A 148 -13.65 -21.65 -5.69
C GLN A 148 -13.81 -20.57 -6.78
N LYS A 149 -14.28 -19.39 -6.37
CA LYS A 149 -14.53 -18.25 -7.25
C LYS A 149 -13.94 -16.97 -6.68
N TYR A 150 -13.56 -16.08 -7.59
CA TYR A 150 -13.15 -14.72 -7.27
C TYR A 150 -14.36 -13.81 -7.39
N TYR A 151 -14.57 -12.96 -6.38
CA TYR A 151 -15.63 -11.97 -6.32
C TYR A 151 -15.03 -10.58 -6.44
N MET A 152 -15.50 -9.80 -7.38
CA MET A 152 -15.14 -8.39 -7.53
C MET A 152 -16.32 -7.54 -7.09
N PHE A 153 -16.06 -6.66 -6.13
CA PHE A 153 -16.98 -5.62 -5.69
C PHE A 153 -16.53 -4.31 -6.29
N TYR A 154 -17.44 -3.56 -6.86
CA TYR A 154 -17.13 -2.30 -7.52
C TYR A 154 -18.31 -1.35 -7.42
N ASN A 155 -18.11 -0.08 -7.74
CA ASN A 155 -19.21 0.86 -7.86
C ASN A 155 -19.23 1.50 -9.24
N MET A 156 -20.41 1.83 -9.68
CA MET A 156 -20.66 2.50 -10.95
C MET A 156 -21.87 3.42 -10.85
N PRO A 157 -21.88 4.54 -11.60
CA PRO A 157 -23.11 5.26 -11.85
C PRO A 157 -24.13 4.37 -12.56
N SER A 158 -25.38 4.49 -12.19
CA SER A 158 -26.45 3.68 -12.78
C SER A 158 -27.19 4.42 -13.89
N LYS A 159 -27.82 3.62 -14.73
CA LYS A 159 -28.85 4.08 -15.70
C LYS A 159 -30.22 3.51 -15.36
N LEU A 160 -30.47 3.22 -14.10
CA LEU A 160 -31.73 2.66 -13.62
C LEU A 160 -32.86 3.65 -13.76
N TYR A 161 -34.01 3.16 -14.21
CA TYR A 161 -35.25 3.91 -14.10
C TYR A 161 -35.72 3.86 -12.65
N ALA A 162 -36.03 5.03 -12.10
CA ALA A 162 -36.74 5.12 -10.84
C ALA A 162 -38.25 4.97 -11.11
N SER A 163 -39.00 4.37 -10.18
CA SER A 163 -40.45 4.35 -10.24
C SER A 163 -40.99 5.78 -10.10
N GLY A 164 -41.94 6.14 -10.95
CA GLY A 164 -42.57 7.45 -10.95
C GLY A 164 -42.00 8.42 -11.99
N GLU A 165 -42.20 9.71 -11.77
CA GLU A 165 -41.71 10.75 -12.67
C GLU A 165 -40.20 10.90 -12.58
N LEU A 166 -39.56 10.94 -13.74
CA LEU A 166 -38.13 11.22 -13.87
C LEU A 166 -37.87 12.67 -13.46
N LYS A 167 -37.50 12.87 -12.22
CA LYS A 167 -37.03 14.19 -11.76
C LYS A 167 -35.59 14.37 -12.13
N GLU A 168 -35.27 15.35 -12.96
CA GLU A 168 -33.94 15.90 -13.08
C GLU A 168 -33.49 16.32 -11.69
N GLN A 169 -32.44 15.73 -11.17
CA GLN A 169 -31.85 16.17 -9.90
C GLN A 169 -30.77 17.21 -10.20
N GLU A 170 -30.98 18.41 -9.73
CA GLU A 170 -29.94 19.44 -9.68
C GLU A 170 -28.79 18.97 -8.81
N GLY A 171 -27.59 18.96 -9.37
CA GLY A 171 -26.34 18.75 -8.64
C GLY A 171 -25.52 17.53 -9.06
N ASP A 172 -26.08 16.53 -9.73
CA ASP A 172 -25.35 15.37 -10.25
C ASP A 172 -25.10 15.47 -11.77
N LYS A 173 -25.02 16.68 -12.28
CA LYS A 173 -24.67 16.92 -13.69
C LYS A 173 -23.20 16.65 -13.89
N ASP A 174 -22.89 15.42 -14.21
CA ASP A 174 -21.70 15.14 -14.96
C ASP A 174 -21.85 15.75 -16.36
N SER A 175 -20.90 16.57 -16.75
CA SER A 175 -20.97 17.42 -17.94
C SER A 175 -21.25 16.66 -19.25
N ASP A 176 -21.06 15.34 -19.25
CA ASP A 176 -21.24 14.50 -20.44
C ASP A 176 -22.59 13.77 -20.49
N ASN A 177 -23.45 13.93 -19.50
CA ASN A 177 -24.66 13.12 -19.35
C ASN A 177 -26.00 13.85 -19.35
N THR A 178 -26.10 14.94 -20.06
CA THR A 178 -27.35 15.68 -20.23
C THR A 178 -28.47 14.91 -21.01
N GLN A 179 -28.18 13.69 -21.48
CA GLN A 179 -29.06 12.94 -22.35
C GLN A 179 -29.90 11.84 -21.69
N TYR A 180 -29.65 11.53 -20.40
CA TYR A 180 -30.31 10.39 -19.75
C TYR A 180 -31.18 10.84 -18.57
N PRO A 181 -32.51 10.71 -18.70
CA PRO A 181 -33.44 10.97 -17.61
C PRO A 181 -33.48 9.81 -16.61
N ARG A 182 -32.33 9.40 -16.12
CA ARG A 182 -32.16 8.22 -15.27
C ARG A 182 -31.41 8.56 -14.00
N ASP A 183 -31.47 7.68 -13.02
CA ASP A 183 -30.70 7.80 -11.80
C ASP A 183 -29.22 7.58 -12.12
N HIS A 184 -28.40 8.62 -11.99
CA HIS A 184 -26.97 8.59 -12.27
C HIS A 184 -26.11 8.28 -11.03
N ARG A 185 -26.71 7.81 -9.96
CA ARG A 185 -26.01 7.61 -8.71
C ARG A 185 -25.27 6.29 -8.69
N ASN A 186 -24.23 6.26 -7.85
CA ASN A 186 -23.39 5.11 -7.72
C ASN A 186 -24.03 4.02 -6.85
N TYR A 187 -24.00 2.81 -7.36
CA TYR A 187 -24.41 1.59 -6.66
C TYR A 187 -23.27 0.57 -6.65
N VAL A 188 -23.35 -0.38 -5.72
CA VAL A 188 -22.39 -1.47 -5.62
C VAL A 188 -22.79 -2.61 -6.55
N GLY A 189 -21.87 -3.01 -7.42
CA GLY A 189 -21.97 -4.19 -8.26
C GLY A 189 -21.10 -5.32 -7.75
N ILE A 190 -21.45 -6.54 -8.14
CA ILE A 190 -20.70 -7.76 -7.86
C ILE A 190 -20.49 -8.49 -9.17
N ALA A 191 -19.25 -8.91 -9.44
CA ALA A 191 -18.91 -9.76 -10.57
C ALA A 191 -18.08 -10.95 -10.08
N THR A 192 -18.17 -12.09 -10.77
CA THR A 192 -17.46 -13.31 -10.40
C THR A 192 -16.64 -13.88 -11.54
N SER A 193 -15.56 -14.57 -11.19
CA SER A 193 -14.71 -15.28 -12.13
C SER A 193 -14.15 -16.56 -11.51
N ASP A 194 -13.86 -17.55 -12.35
CA ASP A 194 -13.17 -18.76 -11.93
C ASP A 194 -11.65 -18.56 -11.81
N THR A 195 -11.13 -17.46 -12.35
CA THR A 195 -9.70 -17.13 -12.34
C THR A 195 -9.46 -15.70 -11.82
N PRO A 196 -8.29 -15.40 -11.25
CA PRO A 196 -8.01 -14.05 -10.77
C PRO A 196 -7.84 -13.02 -11.90
N VAL A 197 -7.63 -13.47 -13.12
CA VAL A 197 -7.45 -12.59 -14.29
C VAL A 197 -8.75 -12.37 -15.05
N GLY A 198 -9.86 -12.91 -14.58
CA GLY A 198 -11.14 -12.80 -15.27
C GLY A 198 -11.27 -13.70 -16.51
N PRO A 199 -12.26 -13.44 -17.39
CA PRO A 199 -13.21 -12.32 -17.27
C PRO A 199 -14.17 -12.50 -16.09
N PHE A 200 -14.44 -11.40 -15.41
CA PHE A 200 -15.46 -11.36 -14.38
C PHE A 200 -16.83 -11.11 -15.02
N ALA A 201 -17.81 -11.91 -14.64
CA ALA A 201 -19.18 -11.80 -15.12
C ALA A 201 -20.02 -11.06 -14.07
N PRO A 202 -20.62 -9.92 -14.41
CA PRO A 202 -21.49 -9.19 -13.50
C PRO A 202 -22.67 -10.03 -13.05
N LEU A 203 -23.02 -9.91 -11.78
CA LEU A 203 -24.24 -10.45 -11.19
C LEU A 203 -25.28 -9.35 -11.10
N SER A 204 -26.49 -9.66 -11.53
CA SER A 204 -27.61 -8.76 -11.43
C SER A 204 -28.89 -9.55 -11.14
N ARG A 205 -29.91 -8.85 -10.69
CA ARG A 205 -31.27 -9.37 -10.57
C ARG A 205 -32.20 -8.55 -11.43
N GLN A 206 -33.32 -9.13 -11.84
CA GLN A 206 -34.35 -8.40 -12.58
C GLN A 206 -35.33 -7.75 -11.62
N GLU A 207 -35.73 -6.54 -11.98
CA GLU A 207 -36.73 -5.77 -11.28
C GLU A 207 -37.68 -5.14 -12.30
N THR A 208 -38.96 -5.05 -11.95
CA THR A 208 -39.97 -4.40 -12.78
C THR A 208 -40.33 -3.06 -12.15
N VAL A 209 -40.29 -2.00 -12.96
CA VAL A 209 -40.67 -0.65 -12.54
C VAL A 209 -41.69 -0.07 -13.52
N GLU A 210 -42.58 0.76 -13.01
CA GLU A 210 -43.54 1.51 -13.81
C GLU A 210 -42.99 2.92 -14.05
N VAL A 211 -42.81 3.29 -15.31
CA VAL A 211 -42.29 4.60 -15.72
C VAL A 211 -43.23 5.18 -16.78
N ASP A 212 -43.82 6.32 -16.50
CA ASP A 212 -44.76 7.02 -17.40
C ASP A 212 -45.89 6.12 -17.91
N GLY A 213 -46.34 5.18 -17.09
CA GLY A 213 -47.41 4.24 -17.44
C GLY A 213 -46.99 3.03 -18.26
N GLU A 214 -45.71 2.88 -18.50
CA GLU A 214 -45.12 1.70 -19.13
C GLU A 214 -44.39 0.82 -18.12
N THR A 215 -44.56 -0.49 -18.24
CA THR A 215 -43.87 -1.48 -17.44
C THR A 215 -42.50 -1.77 -18.04
N ILE A 216 -41.44 -1.45 -17.30
CA ILE A 216 -40.05 -1.69 -17.70
C ILE A 216 -39.46 -2.78 -16.85
N VAL A 217 -38.89 -3.81 -17.49
CA VAL A 217 -38.05 -4.82 -16.83
C VAL A 217 -36.58 -4.39 -16.97
N GLN A 218 -35.90 -4.23 -15.87
CA GLN A 218 -34.50 -3.82 -15.87
C GLN A 218 -33.65 -4.72 -14.99
N ASN A 219 -32.37 -4.84 -15.32
CA ASN A 219 -31.37 -5.48 -14.46
C ASN A 219 -30.89 -4.46 -13.42
N VAL A 220 -30.81 -4.89 -12.17
CA VAL A 220 -30.40 -4.04 -11.04
C VAL A 220 -29.25 -4.68 -10.28
N PRO A 221 -28.38 -3.89 -9.59
CA PRO A 221 -27.31 -4.42 -8.78
C PRO A 221 -27.83 -5.23 -7.60
N CYS A 222 -27.04 -6.18 -7.13
CA CYS A 222 -27.40 -7.00 -5.96
C CYS A 222 -27.51 -6.19 -4.67
N ILE A 223 -26.82 -5.06 -4.57
CA ILE A 223 -26.81 -4.19 -3.38
C ILE A 223 -27.42 -2.83 -3.75
N ASN A 224 -28.57 -2.55 -3.15
CA ASN A 224 -29.30 -1.31 -3.35
C ASN A 224 -29.99 -0.90 -2.05
N PHE A 225 -29.39 0.06 -1.34
CA PHE A 225 -29.88 0.53 -0.04
C PHE A 225 -31.20 1.28 -0.13
N GLN A 226 -31.40 2.04 -1.22
CA GLN A 226 -32.63 2.78 -1.39
C GLN A 226 -33.85 1.86 -1.47
N ALA A 227 -33.76 0.82 -2.29
CA ALA A 227 -34.83 -0.14 -2.43
C ALA A 227 -35.02 -0.98 -1.16
N ALA A 228 -33.94 -1.40 -0.53
CA ALA A 228 -33.97 -2.24 0.67
C ALA A 228 -34.66 -1.57 1.85
N TYR A 229 -34.50 -0.26 2.01
CA TYR A 229 -35.09 0.49 3.11
C TYR A 229 -36.31 1.31 2.74
N ASP A 230 -36.73 1.25 1.50
CA ASP A 230 -37.82 2.09 0.98
C ASP A 230 -37.60 3.57 1.32
N LEU A 231 -36.47 4.10 0.84
CA LEU A 231 -36.09 5.49 1.09
C LEU A 231 -36.74 6.45 0.10
N ASP A 232 -37.19 7.60 0.58
CA ASP A 232 -37.71 8.69 -0.25
C ASP A 232 -36.63 9.33 -1.13
N SER A 233 -35.37 9.15 -0.77
CA SER A 233 -34.21 9.65 -1.51
C SER A 233 -33.17 8.56 -1.67
N THR A 234 -32.35 8.72 -2.70
CA THR A 234 -31.26 7.77 -2.96
C THR A 234 -30.13 7.84 -1.93
N PHE A 235 -29.47 6.71 -1.76
CA PHE A 235 -28.30 6.58 -0.91
C PHE A 235 -27.10 6.09 -1.75
N PRO A 236 -26.42 7.01 -2.46
CA PRO A 236 -25.30 6.66 -3.31
C PRO A 236 -24.08 6.30 -2.48
N VAL A 237 -23.37 5.27 -2.93
CA VAL A 237 -22.16 4.74 -2.28
C VAL A 237 -21.06 4.51 -3.28
N ILE A 238 -19.83 4.72 -2.85
CA ILE A 238 -18.61 4.46 -3.60
C ILE A 238 -17.59 3.72 -2.73
N ASP A 239 -16.52 3.27 -3.33
CA ASP A 239 -15.32 2.76 -2.67
C ASP A 239 -15.61 1.58 -1.73
N VAL A 240 -15.84 0.43 -2.31
CA VAL A 240 -16.13 -0.78 -1.54
C VAL A 240 -14.82 -1.41 -1.05
N GLY A 241 -14.64 -1.50 0.27
CA GLY A 241 -13.67 -2.38 0.88
C GLY A 241 -14.35 -3.68 1.33
N ALA A 242 -13.81 -4.82 0.98
CA ALA A 242 -14.35 -6.13 1.34
C ALA A 242 -13.39 -6.86 2.30
N PHE A 243 -13.95 -7.43 3.35
CA PHE A 243 -13.17 -8.10 4.39
C PHE A 243 -13.87 -9.39 4.84
N GLN A 244 -13.13 -10.49 4.81
CA GLN A 244 -13.58 -11.76 5.38
C GLN A 244 -12.92 -11.97 6.73
N ASP A 245 -13.74 -12.11 7.78
CA ASP A 245 -13.27 -12.38 9.13
C ASP A 245 -12.86 -13.85 9.33
N ASP A 246 -12.20 -14.14 10.44
CA ASP A 246 -11.69 -15.48 10.77
C ASP A 246 -12.80 -16.52 10.91
N ASP A 247 -14.02 -16.10 11.26
CA ASP A 247 -15.20 -16.97 11.34
C ASP A 247 -15.88 -17.23 9.97
N GLY A 248 -15.33 -16.68 8.90
CA GLY A 248 -15.87 -16.77 7.54
C GLY A 248 -16.89 -15.69 7.20
N SER A 249 -17.30 -14.86 8.16
CA SER A 249 -18.22 -13.74 7.89
C SER A 249 -17.60 -12.72 6.95
N LEU A 250 -18.39 -12.25 5.99
CA LEU A 250 -17.99 -11.21 5.05
C LEU A 250 -18.59 -9.87 5.46
N TYR A 251 -17.78 -8.82 5.39
CA TYR A 251 -18.17 -7.44 5.64
C TYR A 251 -17.79 -6.57 4.46
N LEU A 252 -18.64 -5.59 4.15
CA LEU A 252 -18.34 -4.53 3.19
C LEU A 252 -18.27 -3.19 3.92
N TYR A 253 -17.33 -2.36 3.51
CA TYR A 253 -17.13 -1.01 4.00
C TYR A 253 -17.30 -0.05 2.83
N LEU A 254 -18.06 1.02 3.01
CA LEU A 254 -18.57 1.85 1.93
C LEU A 254 -18.46 3.32 2.29
N LYS A 255 -18.17 4.15 1.28
CA LYS A 255 -18.30 5.60 1.39
C LYS A 255 -19.69 6.03 0.96
N ALA A 256 -20.45 6.61 1.87
CA ALA A 256 -21.69 7.29 1.54
C ALA A 256 -21.40 8.74 1.09
N THR A 257 -21.57 9.04 -0.18
CA THR A 257 -21.12 10.31 -0.76
C THR A 257 -21.84 11.52 -0.18
N ARG A 258 -23.15 11.42 0.05
CA ARG A 258 -23.96 12.54 0.60
C ARG A 258 -23.74 12.78 2.09
N LYS A 259 -23.45 11.73 2.84
CA LYS A 259 -23.23 11.82 4.29
C LYS A 259 -21.79 12.20 4.64
N GLY A 260 -20.83 11.99 3.73
CA GLY A 260 -19.42 12.15 4.02
C GLY A 260 -18.90 11.14 5.05
N SER A 261 -19.47 9.93 5.06
CA SER A 261 -19.26 8.94 6.12
C SER A 261 -18.88 7.60 5.54
N ILE A 262 -18.22 6.79 6.35
CA ILE A 262 -17.93 5.40 6.08
C ILE A 262 -18.93 4.53 6.83
N TYR A 263 -19.56 3.64 6.11
CA TYR A 263 -20.50 2.65 6.63
C TYR A 263 -19.91 1.25 6.51
N GLY A 264 -20.26 0.38 7.45
CA GLY A 264 -20.00 -1.04 7.38
C GLY A 264 -21.30 -1.83 7.39
N ILE A 265 -21.29 -2.97 6.73
CA ILE A 265 -22.42 -3.90 6.68
C ILE A 265 -21.91 -5.34 6.67
N LYS A 266 -22.59 -6.21 7.41
CA LYS A 266 -22.35 -7.65 7.35
C LYS A 266 -23.11 -8.24 6.16
N MET A 267 -22.53 -9.24 5.51
CA MET A 267 -23.17 -9.99 4.45
C MET A 267 -23.81 -11.27 5.00
N LEU A 268 -24.99 -11.62 4.54
CA LEU A 268 -25.62 -12.93 4.80
C LEU A 268 -24.94 -14.04 4.01
N ASP A 269 -24.61 -13.75 2.78
CA ASP A 269 -23.78 -14.52 1.88
C ASP A 269 -22.97 -13.58 1.01
N TRP A 270 -22.20 -14.07 0.06
CA TRP A 270 -21.34 -13.25 -0.77
C TRP A 270 -22.08 -12.30 -1.74
N LYS A 271 -23.39 -12.43 -1.85
CA LYS A 271 -24.24 -11.64 -2.77
C LYS A 271 -25.32 -10.84 -2.06
N THR A 272 -25.61 -11.14 -0.79
CA THR A 272 -26.78 -10.64 -0.08
C THR A 272 -26.38 -9.92 1.20
N PRO A 273 -26.55 -8.60 1.30
CA PRO A 273 -26.32 -7.89 2.55
C PRO A 273 -27.32 -8.26 3.64
N ASP A 274 -26.87 -8.27 4.89
CA ASP A 274 -27.74 -8.16 6.04
C ASP A 274 -28.02 -6.68 6.30
N TYR A 275 -29.07 -6.16 5.69
CA TYR A 275 -29.43 -4.75 5.74
C TYR A 275 -29.73 -4.23 7.16
N ASN A 276 -30.00 -5.11 8.11
CA ASN A 276 -30.20 -4.72 9.52
C ASN A 276 -28.90 -4.33 10.22
N THR A 277 -27.75 -4.68 9.67
CA THR A 277 -26.43 -4.45 10.27
C THR A 277 -25.74 -3.19 9.80
N LEU A 278 -26.27 -2.49 8.79
CA LEU A 278 -25.66 -1.26 8.30
C LEU A 278 -25.42 -0.28 9.44
N THR A 279 -24.20 0.18 9.59
CA THR A 279 -23.77 1.04 10.70
C THR A 279 -22.81 2.11 10.17
N CYS A 280 -22.99 3.37 10.57
CA CYS A 280 -22.00 4.40 10.33
C CYS A 280 -20.81 4.20 11.28
N LEU A 281 -19.63 4.08 10.72
CA LEU A 281 -18.40 3.75 11.47
C LEU A 281 -17.49 4.96 11.67
N LEU A 282 -17.36 5.80 10.64
CA LEU A 282 -16.55 7.02 10.66
C LEU A 282 -17.31 8.13 9.94
N HIS A 283 -17.18 9.35 10.43
CA HIS A 283 -17.83 10.51 9.84
C HIS A 283 -16.86 11.69 9.75
N LYS A 284 -16.46 12.02 8.52
CA LYS A 284 -15.57 13.16 8.23
C LYS A 284 -14.47 13.34 9.30
N GLY A 285 -14.24 14.55 9.73
CA GLY A 285 -13.24 14.93 10.71
C GLY A 285 -13.58 14.66 12.18
N TYR A 286 -14.45 13.72 12.49
CA TYR A 286 -14.80 13.37 13.87
C TYR A 286 -14.07 12.12 14.36
N THR A 287 -13.68 12.14 15.65
CA THR A 287 -12.95 11.02 16.26
C THR A 287 -13.85 9.92 16.75
N GLU A 288 -15.08 10.24 17.10
CA GLU A 288 -16.06 9.29 17.64
C GLU A 288 -17.40 9.45 16.94
N VAL A 289 -18.03 8.34 16.64
CA VAL A 289 -19.30 8.27 15.93
C VAL A 289 -20.20 7.22 16.58
N VAL A 290 -21.45 7.60 16.82
CA VAL A 290 -22.51 6.69 17.24
C VAL A 290 -23.69 6.84 16.30
N SER A 291 -24.17 5.73 15.75
CA SER A 291 -25.34 5.71 14.87
C SER A 291 -26.31 4.61 15.24
N GLY A 292 -27.56 4.71 14.75
CA GLY A 292 -28.47 3.59 14.67
C GLY A 292 -27.97 2.53 13.70
N THR A 293 -28.70 1.44 13.57
CA THR A 293 -28.40 0.35 12.65
C THR A 293 -29.51 0.17 11.61
N GLY A 294 -29.18 -0.42 10.46
CA GLY A 294 -30.12 -0.64 9.39
C GLY A 294 -30.64 0.68 8.79
N LYS A 295 -31.93 0.80 8.58
CA LYS A 295 -32.55 2.03 8.07
C LYS A 295 -32.24 3.24 8.96
N ALA A 296 -32.20 3.06 10.28
CA ALA A 296 -31.90 4.12 11.24
C ALA A 296 -30.50 4.72 11.02
N ALA A 297 -29.53 3.94 10.58
CA ALA A 297 -28.19 4.44 10.27
C ALA A 297 -28.19 5.52 9.16
N ILE A 298 -29.20 5.55 8.32
CA ILE A 298 -29.37 6.52 7.22
C ILE A 298 -30.32 7.65 7.60
N THR A 299 -31.44 7.32 8.26
CA THR A 299 -32.57 8.25 8.48
C THR A 299 -32.47 9.01 9.79
N GLU A 300 -31.73 8.52 10.78
CA GLU A 300 -31.51 9.21 12.05
C GLU A 300 -30.19 10.01 12.02
N ASP A 301 -30.09 10.97 12.92
CA ASP A 301 -28.89 11.78 13.09
C ASP A 301 -27.72 10.95 13.64
N ILE A 302 -26.56 11.10 13.02
CA ILE A 302 -25.31 10.52 13.50
C ILE A 302 -24.79 11.41 14.63
N GLN A 303 -24.54 10.82 15.79
CA GLN A 303 -23.93 11.52 16.91
C GLN A 303 -22.41 11.50 16.75
N CYS A 304 -21.81 12.68 16.67
CA CYS A 304 -20.38 12.84 16.45
C CYS A 304 -19.75 13.68 17.54
N SER A 305 -18.54 13.32 17.96
CA SER A 305 -17.76 14.10 18.92
C SER A 305 -16.27 14.06 18.62
N GLY A 306 -15.53 15.05 19.12
CA GLY A 306 -14.12 15.23 18.86
C GLY A 306 -13.83 15.62 17.40
N GLN A 307 -12.68 16.21 17.16
CA GLN A 307 -12.25 16.56 15.80
C GLN A 307 -10.94 15.86 15.45
N ALA A 308 -10.87 15.27 14.25
CA ALA A 308 -9.71 14.54 13.76
C ALA A 308 -8.79 15.38 12.84
N GLY A 309 -9.20 16.62 12.52
CA GLY A 309 -8.38 17.54 11.71
C GLY A 309 -8.44 17.34 10.21
N PHE A 310 -9.33 16.48 9.68
CA PHE A 310 -9.59 16.30 8.26
C PHE A 310 -11.09 16.21 7.99
N GLU A 311 -11.52 16.80 6.86
CA GLU A 311 -12.95 17.00 6.54
C GLU A 311 -13.49 16.03 5.49
N PHE A 312 -12.63 15.30 4.80
CA PHE A 312 -13.01 14.38 3.73
C PHE A 312 -12.37 13.02 3.96
N ILE A 313 -13.17 11.97 3.85
CA ILE A 313 -12.72 10.57 3.95
C ILE A 313 -13.34 9.72 2.85
N GLU A 314 -12.57 8.77 2.34
CA GLU A 314 -12.99 7.81 1.32
C GLU A 314 -12.11 6.55 1.34
N GLY A 315 -12.35 5.61 0.42
CA GLY A 315 -11.49 4.44 0.23
C GLY A 315 -11.33 3.58 1.48
N PRO A 316 -12.41 3.15 2.15
CA PRO A 316 -12.29 2.35 3.37
C PRO A 316 -11.70 0.98 3.06
N HIS A 317 -10.81 0.52 3.94
CA HIS A 317 -10.30 -0.83 3.91
C HIS A 317 -10.11 -1.37 5.33
N MET A 318 -10.18 -2.70 5.50
CA MET A 318 -10.09 -3.35 6.81
C MET A 318 -8.96 -4.37 6.84
N ILE A 319 -8.25 -4.39 7.95
CA ILE A 319 -7.31 -5.45 8.29
C ILE A 319 -7.50 -5.85 9.75
N LYS A 320 -7.36 -7.13 10.07
CA LYS A 320 -7.41 -7.64 11.43
C LYS A 320 -6.03 -8.14 11.86
N TYR A 321 -5.63 -7.77 13.05
CA TYR A 321 -4.37 -8.21 13.63
C TYR A 321 -4.51 -8.41 15.14
N ASN A 322 -4.14 -9.59 15.64
CA ASN A 322 -4.20 -9.95 17.06
C ASN A 322 -5.56 -9.63 17.72
N GLY A 323 -6.66 -9.92 17.02
CA GLY A 323 -8.02 -9.72 17.54
C GLY A 323 -8.53 -8.28 17.45
N GLU A 324 -7.72 -7.33 17.00
CA GLU A 324 -8.12 -5.95 16.78
C GLU A 324 -8.41 -5.69 15.29
N TYR A 325 -9.39 -4.85 15.05
CA TYR A 325 -9.81 -4.42 13.71
C TYR A 325 -9.27 -3.03 13.42
N PHE A 326 -8.58 -2.89 12.28
CA PHE A 326 -8.02 -1.64 11.80
C PHE A 326 -8.79 -1.22 10.55
N LEU A 327 -9.65 -0.23 10.70
CA LEU A 327 -10.36 0.40 9.59
C LEU A 327 -9.54 1.60 9.13
N THR A 328 -9.19 1.60 7.85
CA THR A 328 -8.38 2.66 7.26
C THR A 328 -9.16 3.40 6.20
N VAL A 329 -8.90 4.68 6.07
CA VAL A 329 -9.54 5.56 5.09
C VAL A 329 -8.52 6.49 4.49
N SER A 330 -8.78 6.96 3.27
CA SER A 330 -8.02 8.05 2.67
C SER A 330 -8.68 9.39 3.01
N SER A 331 -7.86 10.39 3.32
CA SER A 331 -8.32 11.72 3.67
C SER A 331 -7.70 12.79 2.77
N GLY A 332 -8.45 13.85 2.48
CA GLY A 332 -8.02 14.94 1.62
C GLY A 332 -8.35 14.77 0.15
N ASP A 333 -7.68 15.51 -0.71
CA ASP A 333 -7.87 15.49 -2.17
C ASP A 333 -6.78 14.63 -2.83
N TYR A 334 -7.18 13.65 -3.62
CA TYR A 334 -6.25 12.76 -4.32
C TYR A 334 -5.30 13.47 -5.30
N LEU A 335 -5.58 14.71 -5.67
CA LEU A 335 -4.70 15.56 -6.48
C LEU A 335 -3.71 16.37 -5.65
N ALA A 336 -3.87 16.38 -4.33
CA ALA A 336 -3.05 17.19 -3.42
C ALA A 336 -1.98 16.34 -2.73
N GLN A 337 -0.93 17.02 -2.28
CA GLN A 337 0.16 16.39 -1.55
C GLN A 337 -0.27 15.85 -0.18
N ASP A 338 -1.28 16.44 0.42
CA ASP A 338 -1.80 16.08 1.75
C ASP A 338 -2.77 14.88 1.72
N TYR A 339 -3.08 14.34 0.54
CA TYR A 339 -3.83 13.08 0.45
C TYR A 339 -3.08 11.98 1.21
N SER A 340 -3.76 11.36 2.15
CA SER A 340 -3.11 10.46 3.11
C SER A 340 -4.06 9.36 3.58
N VAL A 341 -3.51 8.33 4.21
CA VAL A 341 -4.26 7.23 4.80
C VAL A 341 -4.26 7.37 6.31
N GLN A 342 -5.43 7.27 6.92
CA GLN A 342 -5.66 7.30 8.35
C GLN A 342 -6.12 5.94 8.85
N GLN A 343 -5.69 5.52 10.03
CA GLN A 343 -6.12 4.28 10.68
C GLN A 343 -7.01 4.56 11.90
N ALA A 344 -8.05 3.76 12.03
CA ALA A 344 -8.93 3.73 13.20
C ALA A 344 -9.05 2.29 13.70
N LYS A 345 -9.29 2.10 14.98
CA LYS A 345 -9.30 0.79 15.63
C LYS A 345 -10.62 0.50 16.31
N SER A 346 -10.95 -0.79 16.38
CA SER A 346 -12.06 -1.33 17.17
C SER A 346 -11.80 -2.78 17.56
N MET A 347 -12.53 -3.26 18.55
CA MET A 347 -12.57 -4.68 18.91
C MET A 347 -13.67 -5.44 18.15
N SER A 348 -14.40 -4.76 17.27
CA SER A 348 -15.50 -5.33 16.47
C SER A 348 -15.43 -4.83 15.03
N PRO A 349 -15.78 -5.68 14.03
CA PRO A 349 -15.75 -5.28 12.62
C PRO A 349 -16.79 -4.20 12.24
N LEU A 350 -17.81 -4.02 13.06
CA LEU A 350 -18.85 -2.98 12.87
C LEU A 350 -18.82 -1.90 13.97
N GLY A 351 -17.68 -1.72 14.60
CA GLY A 351 -17.40 -0.59 15.50
C GLY A 351 -17.78 -0.80 16.96
N SER A 352 -17.64 0.21 17.77
CA SER A 352 -17.19 1.60 17.52
C SER A 352 -15.73 1.70 17.11
N PHE A 353 -15.43 2.51 16.11
CA PHE A 353 -14.06 2.82 15.69
C PHE A 353 -13.61 4.15 16.26
N ARG A 354 -12.32 4.21 16.60
CA ARG A 354 -11.65 5.42 17.05
C ARG A 354 -10.35 5.59 16.27
N TYR A 355 -10.11 6.79 15.76
CA TYR A 355 -8.83 7.10 15.10
C TYR A 355 -7.67 6.97 16.08
N VAL A 356 -6.58 6.38 15.61
CA VAL A 356 -5.29 6.40 16.31
C VAL A 356 -4.81 7.84 16.38
N ASP A 357 -4.27 8.22 17.53
CA ASP A 357 -3.75 9.58 17.74
C ASP A 357 -2.63 9.90 16.75
N SER A 358 -2.57 11.15 16.28
CA SER A 358 -1.57 11.61 15.33
C SER A 358 -0.13 11.58 15.87
N SER A 359 0.05 11.55 17.18
CA SER A 359 1.36 11.38 17.82
C SER A 359 1.83 9.92 17.90
N VAL A 360 0.97 8.97 17.57
CA VAL A 360 1.20 7.53 17.70
C VAL A 360 1.30 6.82 16.36
N GLY A 361 0.40 7.09 15.41
CA GLY A 361 0.38 6.32 14.19
C GLY A 361 -0.44 6.90 13.03
N ASN A 362 -0.82 8.16 13.07
CA ASN A 362 -1.50 8.82 11.95
C ASN A 362 -0.75 10.06 11.45
N PRO A 363 -0.74 10.33 10.14
CA PRO A 363 -1.23 9.44 9.08
C PRO A 363 -0.43 8.13 8.99
N LEU A 364 -1.09 7.06 8.56
CA LEU A 364 -0.43 5.77 8.28
C LEU A 364 0.45 5.87 7.03
N LEU A 365 -0.04 6.57 6.00
CA LEU A 365 0.65 6.84 4.74
C LEU A 365 0.43 8.29 4.35
N SER A 366 1.51 9.01 4.00
CA SER A 366 1.42 10.39 3.53
C SER A 366 2.66 10.78 2.73
N GLY A 367 2.44 11.35 1.55
CA GLY A 367 3.51 11.94 0.75
C GLY A 367 4.12 13.20 1.38
N VAL A 368 3.40 13.87 2.27
CA VAL A 368 3.90 15.05 3.00
C VAL A 368 5.08 14.71 3.89
N SER A 369 5.02 13.57 4.57
CA SER A 369 6.08 13.16 5.50
C SER A 369 7.42 12.91 4.82
N THR A 370 7.40 12.39 3.61
CA THR A 370 8.61 12.05 2.83
C THR A 370 8.90 13.04 1.72
N ASN A 371 7.90 13.82 1.32
CA ASN A 371 7.91 14.71 0.17
C ASN A 371 8.33 14.05 -1.17
N ASN A 372 8.16 12.74 -1.26
CA ASN A 372 8.50 11.99 -2.46
C ASN A 372 7.38 11.98 -3.50
N PHE A 373 6.12 12.07 -3.03
CA PHE A 373 4.93 11.89 -3.85
C PHE A 373 3.81 12.81 -3.41
N LYS A 374 2.82 12.97 -4.28
CA LYS A 374 1.52 13.55 -3.92
C LYS A 374 0.40 12.58 -4.27
N GLY A 375 -0.78 12.79 -3.71
CA GLY A 375 -1.94 11.95 -3.95
C GLY A 375 -1.77 10.52 -3.43
N THR A 376 -1.02 10.34 -2.36
CA THR A 376 -0.69 9.04 -1.77
C THR A 376 -1.88 8.51 -0.98
N GLY A 377 -2.56 7.53 -1.51
CA GLY A 377 -3.73 6.97 -0.83
C GLY A 377 -4.57 6.05 -1.72
N HIS A 378 -5.84 5.93 -1.36
CA HIS A 378 -6.80 4.97 -1.87
C HIS A 378 -6.19 3.57 -1.96
N HIS A 379 -5.92 3.01 -0.82
CA HIS A 379 -5.14 1.82 -0.60
C HIS A 379 -6.00 0.56 -0.49
N SER A 380 -5.34 -0.58 -0.63
CA SER A 380 -5.81 -1.90 -0.19
C SER A 380 -4.69 -2.62 0.53
N PHE A 381 -5.03 -3.52 1.42
CA PHE A 381 -4.07 -4.39 2.07
C PHE A 381 -4.09 -5.78 1.44
N VAL A 382 -2.94 -6.44 1.47
CA VAL A 382 -2.80 -7.84 1.10
C VAL A 382 -1.94 -8.56 2.12
N PHE A 383 -2.35 -9.77 2.47
CA PHE A 383 -1.56 -10.74 3.22
C PHE A 383 -1.19 -11.88 2.28
N ASP A 384 0.11 -12.16 2.16
CA ASP A 384 0.62 -13.16 1.21
C ASP A 384 0.92 -14.52 1.86
N GLY A 385 0.52 -14.68 3.12
CA GLY A 385 0.81 -15.86 3.94
C GLY A 385 1.97 -15.65 4.92
N GLU A 386 2.82 -14.67 4.66
CA GLU A 386 3.99 -14.34 5.49
C GLU A 386 3.97 -12.89 5.99
N GLU A 387 3.66 -11.94 5.11
CA GLU A 387 3.75 -10.51 5.36
C GLU A 387 2.51 -9.77 4.90
N TYR A 388 2.29 -8.58 5.47
CA TYR A 388 1.29 -7.61 5.02
C TYR A 388 1.92 -6.54 4.17
N PHE A 389 1.22 -6.17 3.09
CA PHE A 389 1.57 -5.04 2.23
C PHE A 389 0.39 -4.13 2.03
N VAL A 390 0.67 -2.86 1.81
CA VAL A 390 -0.29 -1.87 1.35
C VAL A 390 0.01 -1.55 -0.11
N ILE A 391 -1.03 -1.62 -0.94
CA ILE A 391 -0.99 -1.21 -2.34
C ILE A 391 -1.87 0.03 -2.46
N TYR A 392 -1.36 1.07 -3.06
CA TYR A 392 -2.01 2.36 -3.16
C TYR A 392 -1.63 3.08 -4.44
N HIS A 393 -2.23 4.21 -4.70
CA HIS A 393 -1.81 5.03 -5.82
C HIS A 393 -1.06 6.28 -5.34
N ALA A 394 -0.20 6.78 -6.20
CA ALA A 394 0.47 8.06 -6.04
C ALA A 394 0.78 8.65 -7.41
N HIS A 395 0.97 9.96 -7.48
CA HIS A 395 1.52 10.62 -8.66
C HIS A 395 3.02 10.39 -8.74
N GLN A 396 3.59 10.50 -9.94
CA GLN A 396 5.01 10.20 -10.21
C GLN A 396 5.99 11.03 -9.36
N SER A 397 5.60 12.26 -9.03
CA SER A 397 6.41 13.16 -8.22
C SER A 397 5.53 14.23 -7.57
N THR A 398 6.11 15.01 -6.67
CA THR A 398 5.42 16.15 -6.06
C THR A 398 5.12 17.28 -7.05
N ASP A 399 5.91 17.39 -8.11
CA ASP A 399 5.78 18.42 -9.16
C ASP A 399 4.93 17.97 -10.35
N TYR A 400 4.35 16.78 -10.26
CA TYR A 400 3.54 16.25 -11.33
C TYR A 400 2.17 16.92 -11.38
N TYR A 401 1.79 17.45 -12.54
CA TYR A 401 0.52 18.14 -12.77
C TYR A 401 -0.50 17.32 -13.53
N GLY A 402 -0.16 16.10 -13.95
CA GLY A 402 -1.09 15.19 -14.60
C GLY A 402 -2.06 14.54 -13.62
N TYR A 403 -3.06 13.89 -14.17
CA TYR A 403 -4.06 13.16 -13.41
C TYR A 403 -3.75 11.67 -13.27
N GLU A 404 -2.77 11.17 -14.04
CA GLU A 404 -2.36 9.78 -13.93
C GLU A 404 -1.82 9.47 -12.55
N ARG A 405 -2.28 8.36 -12.01
CA ARG A 405 -1.83 7.78 -10.77
C ARG A 405 -1.19 6.44 -11.07
N PHE A 406 -0.23 6.07 -10.26
CA PHE A 406 0.59 4.89 -10.46
C PHE A 406 0.48 3.95 -9.27
N ILE A 407 0.55 2.65 -9.54
CA ILE A 407 0.57 1.62 -8.50
C ILE A 407 1.86 1.72 -7.71
N HIS A 408 1.71 1.70 -6.41
CA HIS A 408 2.76 1.81 -5.41
C HIS A 408 2.54 0.75 -4.34
N ALA A 409 3.60 0.17 -3.81
CA ALA A 409 3.52 -0.89 -2.81
C ALA A 409 4.55 -0.68 -1.71
N ASP A 410 4.15 -0.87 -0.47
CA ASP A 410 5.04 -0.85 0.68
C ASP A 410 4.62 -1.88 1.73
N ARG A 411 5.56 -2.28 2.56
CA ARG A 411 5.35 -3.24 3.64
C ARG A 411 4.58 -2.60 4.78
N ILE A 412 3.65 -3.35 5.35
CA ILE A 412 2.96 -3.02 6.59
C ILE A 412 3.50 -3.91 7.71
N THR A 413 3.81 -3.27 8.82
CA THR A 413 4.16 -3.93 10.07
C THR A 413 3.25 -3.46 11.20
N PHE A 414 3.32 -4.13 12.35
CA PHE A 414 2.60 -3.73 13.55
C PHE A 414 3.59 -3.51 14.67
N ARG A 415 3.38 -2.47 15.44
CA ARG A 415 4.26 -2.09 16.54
C ARG A 415 3.44 -1.68 17.75
N GLU A 416 3.93 -1.98 18.94
CA GLU A 416 3.37 -1.43 20.16
C GLU A 416 3.99 -0.06 20.47
N VAL A 417 3.12 0.93 20.67
CA VAL A 417 3.48 2.29 21.06
C VAL A 417 2.65 2.66 22.28
N ASN A 418 3.29 2.90 23.41
CA ASN A 418 2.63 3.23 24.68
C ASN A 418 1.53 2.22 25.09
N GLY A 419 1.76 0.93 24.83
CA GLY A 419 0.83 -0.14 25.14
C GLY A 419 -0.33 -0.30 24.14
N GLU A 420 -0.31 0.40 23.03
CA GLU A 420 -1.27 0.31 21.93
C GLU A 420 -0.61 -0.27 20.68
N THR A 421 -1.25 -1.28 20.08
CA THR A 421 -0.81 -1.82 18.78
C THR A 421 -1.28 -0.90 17.66
N VAL A 422 -0.35 -0.47 16.82
CA VAL A 422 -0.64 0.35 15.64
C VAL A 422 0.00 -0.24 14.39
N MET A 423 -0.59 0.02 13.23
CA MET A 423 0.05 -0.26 11.96
C MET A 423 1.13 0.78 11.68
N VAL A 424 2.20 0.32 11.04
CA VAL A 424 3.26 1.17 10.51
C VAL A 424 3.52 0.77 9.06
N ALA A 425 3.49 1.74 8.16
CA ALA A 425 3.87 1.55 6.78
C ALA A 425 5.36 1.89 6.60
N ASN A 426 6.09 1.01 5.93
CA ASN A 426 7.48 1.26 5.53
C ASN A 426 7.51 2.11 4.25
N GLY A 427 6.82 3.24 4.25
CA GLY A 427 6.69 4.09 3.09
C GLY A 427 5.93 5.40 3.35
N PRO A 428 5.62 6.16 2.27
CA PRO A 428 5.81 5.80 0.86
C PRO A 428 7.29 5.77 0.47
N SER A 429 7.75 4.62 0.02
CA SER A 429 9.16 4.42 -0.31
C SER A 429 9.45 4.72 -1.78
N ARG A 430 10.63 5.28 -2.03
CA ARG A 430 11.20 5.48 -3.36
C ARG A 430 12.64 4.97 -3.45
N SER A 431 13.02 4.12 -2.52
CA SER A 431 14.33 3.48 -2.47
C SER A 431 14.18 1.98 -2.51
N LEU A 432 15.28 1.27 -2.72
CA LEU A 432 15.30 -0.18 -2.64
C LEU A 432 14.81 -0.66 -1.28
N GLN A 433 13.95 -1.67 -1.34
CA GLN A 433 13.44 -2.43 -0.22
C GLN A 433 13.79 -3.90 -0.44
N TRP A 434 13.80 -4.70 0.61
CA TRP A 434 13.94 -6.15 0.42
C TRP A 434 12.65 -6.74 -0.14
N LEU A 435 12.79 -7.81 -0.93
CA LEU A 435 11.66 -8.49 -1.55
C LEU A 435 10.66 -9.02 -0.51
N PRO A 436 9.40 -9.18 -0.88
CA PRO A 436 8.48 -10.03 -0.13
C PRO A 436 9.08 -11.42 0.09
N GLU A 437 8.90 -11.98 1.28
CA GLU A 437 9.47 -13.28 1.66
C GLU A 437 9.05 -14.41 0.71
N VAL A 438 7.81 -14.34 0.19
CA VAL A 438 7.28 -15.32 -0.77
C VAL A 438 7.86 -15.18 -2.18
N ALA A 439 8.52 -14.07 -2.51
CA ALA A 439 8.91 -13.73 -3.87
C ALA A 439 10.34 -14.17 -4.23
N GLY A 440 11.22 -14.31 -3.25
CA GLY A 440 12.64 -14.53 -3.47
C GLY A 440 13.18 -15.82 -2.86
N GLU A 441 14.35 -16.21 -3.33
CA GLU A 441 15.13 -17.27 -2.71
C GLU A 441 15.70 -16.86 -1.34
N TYR A 442 15.99 -15.56 -1.21
CA TYR A 442 16.54 -14.96 0.00
C TYR A 442 15.51 -14.07 0.67
N SER A 443 15.44 -14.12 1.98
CA SER A 443 14.57 -13.27 2.79
C SER A 443 15.37 -12.40 3.74
N ASN A 444 14.73 -11.41 4.35
CA ASN A 444 15.34 -10.63 5.42
C ASN A 444 15.40 -11.46 6.69
N ILE A 445 16.59 -11.95 7.01
CA ILE A 445 16.84 -12.79 8.19
C ILE A 445 17.40 -12.01 9.38
N ALA A 446 17.46 -10.69 9.32
CA ALA A 446 18.03 -9.86 10.38
C ALA A 446 17.35 -10.05 11.74
N SER A 447 16.04 -10.34 11.75
CA SER A 447 15.28 -10.61 12.98
C SER A 447 15.76 -11.86 13.74
N LYS A 448 16.46 -12.77 13.08
CA LYS A 448 17.06 -13.98 13.70
C LYS A 448 18.37 -13.69 14.41
N ALA A 449 18.94 -12.51 14.22
CA ALA A 449 20.18 -12.11 14.87
C ALA A 449 19.93 -11.43 16.21
N THR A 450 20.87 -11.58 17.12
CA THR A 450 20.99 -10.75 18.32
C THR A 450 21.81 -9.53 17.98
N VAL A 451 21.24 -8.34 18.18
CA VAL A 451 21.92 -7.06 17.92
C VAL A 451 22.62 -6.57 19.18
N SER A 452 23.88 -6.19 19.02
CA SER A 452 24.62 -5.44 20.02
C SER A 452 25.22 -4.17 19.43
N VAL A 453 25.35 -3.14 20.25
CA VAL A 453 25.90 -1.84 19.85
C VAL A 453 26.95 -1.39 20.88
N SER A 454 28.04 -0.76 20.42
CA SER A 454 29.09 -0.23 21.28
C SER A 454 28.68 1.04 22.01
N SER A 455 27.66 1.75 21.51
CA SER A 455 27.14 2.99 22.08
C SER A 455 25.72 3.25 21.65
N GLY A 456 25.06 4.16 22.36
CA GLY A 456 23.70 4.59 22.01
C GLY A 456 22.59 3.75 22.61
N THR A 457 21.36 4.16 22.31
CA THR A 457 20.10 3.53 22.75
C THR A 457 19.22 3.22 21.56
N GLY A 458 18.36 2.20 21.68
CA GLY A 458 17.40 1.85 20.62
C GLY A 458 17.87 0.70 19.72
N LYS A 459 18.81 -0.13 20.17
CA LYS A 459 19.28 -1.30 19.39
C LYS A 459 18.15 -2.27 19.04
N GLU A 460 17.12 -2.34 19.86
CA GLU A 460 15.94 -3.19 19.67
C GLU A 460 15.12 -2.84 18.42
N TYR A 461 15.32 -1.63 17.89
CA TYR A 461 14.63 -1.17 16.69
C TYR A 461 15.38 -1.48 15.38
N LEU A 462 16.59 -2.01 15.45
CA LEU A 462 17.45 -2.15 14.27
C LEU A 462 17.09 -3.34 13.37
N ASN A 463 16.38 -4.32 13.89
CA ASN A 463 16.03 -5.54 13.15
C ASN A 463 14.59 -5.99 13.38
N ASP A 464 13.71 -5.06 13.64
CA ASP A 464 12.28 -5.32 13.87
C ASP A 464 11.42 -5.27 12.59
N GLY A 465 12.02 -4.96 11.44
CA GLY A 465 11.34 -4.88 10.15
C GLY A 465 10.62 -3.56 9.90
N VAL A 466 10.75 -2.57 10.79
CA VAL A 466 10.07 -1.28 10.72
C VAL A 466 11.03 -0.19 10.28
N ILE A 467 10.67 0.52 9.20
CA ILE A 467 11.38 1.70 8.74
C ILE A 467 10.51 2.92 9.05
N PRO A 468 10.93 3.82 9.95
CA PRO A 468 10.11 4.95 10.37
C PRO A 468 10.18 6.10 9.36
N TYR A 469 9.16 6.24 8.54
CA TYR A 469 9.02 7.35 7.57
C TYR A 469 8.31 8.58 8.14
N TYR A 470 7.94 8.58 9.42
CA TYR A 470 7.11 9.62 10.02
C TYR A 470 7.70 10.14 11.33
N ALA A 471 7.47 11.42 11.60
CA ALA A 471 8.00 12.10 12.79
C ALA A 471 7.58 11.43 14.11
N TYR A 472 6.36 10.87 14.18
CA TYR A 472 5.91 10.17 15.39
C TYR A 472 6.69 8.86 15.66
N ASN A 473 7.37 8.31 14.67
CA ASN A 473 8.24 7.13 14.82
C ASN A 473 9.72 7.49 15.00
N GLU A 474 10.10 8.75 14.92
CA GLU A 474 11.50 9.19 14.90
C GLU A 474 12.29 8.83 16.16
N THR A 475 11.63 8.61 17.28
CA THR A 475 12.24 8.18 18.53
C THR A 475 12.50 6.68 18.61
N GLN A 476 11.91 5.90 17.69
CA GLN A 476 12.01 4.44 17.67
C GLN A 476 13.11 3.98 16.69
N VAL A 477 14.33 4.41 16.97
CA VAL A 477 15.53 4.18 16.17
C VAL A 477 16.74 4.06 17.09
N LEU A 478 17.86 3.53 16.58
CA LEU A 478 19.12 3.68 17.28
C LEU A 478 19.55 5.16 17.24
N SER A 479 19.88 5.70 18.39
CA SER A 479 20.44 7.05 18.52
C SER A 479 21.70 7.02 19.36
N THR A 480 22.77 7.65 18.85
CA THR A 480 24.08 7.72 19.52
C THR A 480 24.74 9.08 19.31
N ASP A 481 25.50 9.53 20.27
CA ASP A 481 26.30 10.77 20.21
C ASP A 481 27.79 10.54 19.95
N THR A 482 28.18 9.29 19.71
CA THR A 482 29.58 8.90 19.47
C THR A 482 29.64 7.88 18.34
N ASP A 483 30.83 7.44 17.99
CA ASP A 483 31.04 6.34 17.06
C ASP A 483 30.31 5.09 17.56
N VAL A 484 29.77 4.31 16.64
CA VAL A 484 29.06 3.09 16.97
C VAL A 484 29.50 1.94 16.09
N THR A 485 29.75 0.81 16.73
CA THR A 485 29.87 -0.49 16.08
C THR A 485 28.62 -1.28 16.37
N VAL A 486 27.92 -1.70 15.31
CA VAL A 486 26.75 -2.56 15.38
C VAL A 486 27.16 -3.97 14.99
N THR A 487 26.75 -4.96 15.78
CA THR A 487 27.01 -6.38 15.50
C THR A 487 25.69 -7.14 15.51
N LEU A 488 25.44 -7.88 14.43
CA LEU A 488 24.36 -8.84 14.32
C LEU A 488 24.96 -10.24 14.41
N ARG A 489 24.62 -10.99 15.46
CA ARG A 489 25.11 -12.33 15.69
C ARG A 489 23.98 -13.34 15.56
N PHE A 490 24.20 -14.34 14.72
CA PHE A 490 23.29 -15.46 14.50
C PHE A 490 23.67 -16.63 15.43
N GLU A 491 22.68 -17.32 15.94
CA GLU A 491 22.86 -18.49 16.80
C GLU A 491 23.55 -19.65 16.06
N LYS A 492 23.22 -19.78 14.77
CA LYS A 492 23.81 -20.76 13.85
C LYS A 492 24.33 -20.05 12.60
N PRO A 493 25.29 -20.63 11.87
CA PRO A 493 25.71 -20.08 10.60
C PRO A 493 24.56 -19.89 9.64
N VAL A 494 24.53 -18.76 8.97
CA VAL A 494 23.52 -18.40 7.95
C VAL A 494 24.21 -18.05 6.65
N THR A 495 23.53 -18.26 5.53
CA THR A 495 24.02 -17.86 4.22
C THR A 495 23.48 -16.47 3.89
N VAL A 496 24.34 -15.52 3.57
CA VAL A 496 23.97 -14.14 3.27
C VAL A 496 24.47 -13.69 1.91
N VAL A 497 23.76 -12.77 1.27
CA VAL A 497 24.07 -12.20 -0.05
C VAL A 497 23.99 -10.69 -0.08
N SER A 498 23.35 -10.06 0.89
CA SER A 498 23.21 -8.61 0.95
C SER A 498 22.98 -8.10 2.36
N VAL A 499 23.49 -6.90 2.62
CA VAL A 499 23.19 -6.12 3.82
C VAL A 499 22.69 -4.76 3.39
N MET A 500 21.55 -4.36 3.94
CA MET A 500 20.94 -3.05 3.73
C MET A 500 20.91 -2.32 5.07
N VAL A 501 21.48 -1.13 5.12
CA VAL A 501 21.53 -0.31 6.34
C VAL A 501 20.78 0.99 6.06
N PHE A 502 19.58 1.13 6.65
CA PHE A 502 18.68 2.24 6.44
C PHE A 502 19.05 3.44 7.30
N ASN A 503 19.17 4.59 6.68
CA ASN A 503 19.59 5.84 7.29
C ASN A 503 18.47 6.50 8.11
N ALA A 504 18.77 7.64 8.70
CA ALA A 504 17.85 8.42 9.51
C ALA A 504 16.66 8.98 8.72
N PHE A 505 15.63 9.33 9.47
CA PHE A 505 14.44 9.99 8.97
C PHE A 505 14.74 11.39 8.39
N ASN A 506 15.68 12.11 8.96
CA ASN A 506 16.10 13.43 8.48
C ASN A 506 17.61 13.53 8.27
N GLU A 507 18.03 14.49 7.45
CA GLU A 507 19.41 14.69 7.04
C GLU A 507 20.36 15.07 8.18
N PHE A 508 19.83 15.71 9.23
CA PHE A 508 20.67 16.21 10.32
C PHE A 508 21.13 15.11 11.27
N ASP A 509 20.40 14.00 11.31
CA ASP A 509 20.75 12.83 12.09
C ASP A 509 21.41 11.73 11.25
N ALA A 510 21.48 11.93 9.94
CA ALA A 510 21.97 10.95 8.97
C ALA A 510 23.50 10.89 8.91
N PHE A 511 23.99 9.73 8.51
CA PHE A 511 25.42 9.53 8.22
C PHE A 511 25.65 9.42 6.71
N SER A 512 26.86 9.79 6.28
CA SER A 512 27.25 9.83 4.87
C SER A 512 27.84 8.53 4.37
N LYS A 513 28.40 7.71 5.26
CA LYS A 513 28.99 6.41 4.93
C LYS A 513 29.07 5.46 6.09
N ILE A 514 29.18 4.18 5.78
CA ILE A 514 29.58 3.12 6.69
C ILE A 514 31.06 2.86 6.45
N LYS A 515 31.86 3.00 7.50
CA LYS A 515 33.31 2.91 7.40
C LYS A 515 33.78 1.51 7.03
N THR A 516 33.21 0.49 7.66
CA THR A 516 33.65 -0.89 7.50
C THR A 516 32.50 -1.84 7.82
N ILE A 517 32.26 -2.82 6.95
CA ILE A 517 31.44 -3.98 7.23
C ILE A 517 32.33 -5.20 7.27
N THR A 518 32.29 -5.94 8.37
CA THR A 518 33.11 -7.13 8.64
C THR A 518 32.20 -8.34 8.81
N PHE A 519 32.59 -9.44 8.19
CA PHE A 519 31.88 -10.72 8.26
C PHE A 519 32.70 -11.72 9.05
N GLU A 520 32.14 -12.28 10.11
CA GLU A 520 32.69 -13.41 10.83
C GLU A 520 32.23 -14.68 10.12
N VAL A 521 33.16 -15.34 9.44
CA VAL A 521 32.88 -16.50 8.59
C VAL A 521 32.84 -17.77 9.42
N ALA A 522 31.85 -18.61 9.17
CA ALA A 522 31.76 -19.92 9.80
C ALA A 522 32.92 -20.83 9.37
N ALA A 523 33.46 -21.59 10.32
CA ALA A 523 34.50 -22.56 10.03
C ALA A 523 34.00 -23.65 9.05
N GLN A 524 34.74 -23.89 7.98
CA GLN A 524 34.39 -24.87 6.95
C GLN A 524 34.89 -26.29 7.25
N ALA A 525 35.73 -26.45 8.27
CA ALA A 525 36.28 -27.74 8.67
C ALA A 525 36.39 -27.84 10.19
N ASP A 526 36.29 -29.05 10.75
CA ASP A 526 36.34 -29.32 12.18
C ASP A 526 37.62 -28.82 12.88
N TRP A 527 38.72 -28.72 12.15
CA TRP A 527 39.96 -28.17 12.66
C TRP A 527 40.00 -26.64 12.69
N MET A 528 39.03 -25.97 12.04
CA MET A 528 38.84 -24.52 12.08
C MET A 528 37.76 -24.18 13.11
N SER A 529 38.09 -24.28 14.38
CA SER A 529 37.13 -24.08 15.47
C SER A 529 36.81 -22.62 15.76
N LYS A 530 37.38 -21.68 14.98
CA LYS A 530 37.17 -20.25 15.14
C LYS A 530 36.54 -19.66 13.89
N ALA A 531 35.58 -18.75 14.08
CA ALA A 531 35.18 -17.85 13.05
C ALA A 531 36.28 -16.80 12.80
N TYR A 532 36.44 -16.37 11.58
CA TYR A 532 37.43 -15.39 11.17
C TYR A 532 36.77 -14.19 10.49
N ASP A 533 37.37 -13.02 10.71
CA ASP A 533 37.06 -11.85 9.88
C ASP A 533 37.59 -12.12 8.47
N PHE A 534 36.70 -12.44 7.58
CA PHE A 534 37.07 -12.94 6.26
C PHE A 534 36.88 -11.91 5.15
N ALA A 535 35.88 -11.04 5.28
CA ALA A 535 35.59 -10.05 4.31
C ALA A 535 35.32 -8.69 4.96
N VAL A 536 35.81 -7.67 4.30
CA VAL A 536 35.64 -6.28 4.72
C VAL A 536 35.19 -5.46 3.52
N ILE A 537 34.07 -4.76 3.69
CA ILE A 537 33.61 -3.74 2.74
C ILE A 537 33.86 -2.39 3.40
N SER A 538 34.68 -1.57 2.77
CA SER A 538 35.04 -0.25 3.29
C SER A 538 34.38 0.85 2.48
N ASP A 539 34.10 1.98 3.15
CA ASP A 539 33.62 3.20 2.53
C ASP A 539 32.33 3.00 1.71
N LEU A 540 31.38 2.23 2.30
CA LEU A 540 30.04 2.13 1.74
C LEU A 540 29.34 3.48 1.88
N MET A 541 29.21 4.20 0.79
CA MET A 541 28.75 5.57 0.78
C MET A 541 27.22 5.66 0.78
N PHE A 542 26.73 6.65 1.51
CA PHE A 542 25.41 7.19 1.24
C PHE A 542 25.50 8.38 0.30
N PRO A 543 24.58 8.56 -0.61
CA PRO A 543 24.54 9.73 -1.44
C PRO A 543 23.96 10.91 -0.72
N ALA A 544 24.72 11.99 -0.77
CA ALA A 544 24.28 13.30 -0.31
C ALA A 544 22.97 13.74 -1.00
N THR A 545 22.78 13.38 -2.26
CA THR A 545 21.60 13.68 -3.07
C THR A 545 20.29 13.11 -2.53
N TYR A 546 20.35 12.20 -1.57
CA TYR A 546 19.16 11.64 -0.93
C TYR A 546 18.33 12.66 -0.19
N TYR A 547 19.01 13.64 0.39
CA TYR A 547 18.41 14.69 1.20
C TYR A 547 18.51 16.06 0.55
N ASP A 548 19.34 16.18 -0.47
CA ASP A 548 19.60 17.45 -1.12
C ASP A 548 18.88 17.48 -2.47
N VAL A 549 17.72 18.10 -2.47
CA VAL A 549 17.02 18.38 -3.70
C VAL A 549 17.11 19.87 -3.97
N SER A 550 18.09 20.22 -4.81
CA SER A 550 18.19 21.49 -5.54
C SER A 550 17.65 22.74 -4.86
N GLY A 551 18.29 23.21 -3.81
CA GLY A 551 18.19 24.58 -3.34
C GLY A 551 16.90 24.99 -2.64
N GLU A 552 15.98 24.05 -2.39
CA GLU A 552 14.83 24.30 -1.53
C GLU A 552 15.09 23.81 -0.10
N SER A 553 14.38 24.37 0.88
CA SER A 553 14.65 24.11 2.28
C SER A 553 14.65 22.62 2.60
N SER A 554 15.66 22.15 3.28
CA SER A 554 15.90 20.78 3.75
C SER A 554 14.78 20.14 4.57
N ASP A 555 13.77 20.90 4.95
CA ASP A 555 12.59 20.42 5.67
C ASP A 555 11.67 19.53 4.85
N LYS A 556 11.83 19.53 3.55
CA LYS A 556 10.94 18.81 2.63
C LYS A 556 11.28 17.35 2.44
N TYR A 557 12.52 16.95 2.70
CA TYR A 557 13.02 15.64 2.29
C TYR A 557 13.43 14.81 3.50
N LYS A 558 12.58 13.86 3.83
CA LYS A 558 12.78 12.92 4.94
C LYS A 558 12.81 11.53 4.33
N ASN A 559 13.94 10.88 4.42
CA ASN A 559 14.11 9.60 3.75
C ASN A 559 14.96 8.64 4.57
N CYS A 560 14.47 7.41 4.71
CA CYS A 560 15.14 6.33 5.41
C CYS A 560 15.75 5.35 4.41
N ALA A 561 16.49 5.85 3.43
CA ALA A 561 17.04 5.00 2.40
C ALA A 561 18.21 4.14 2.86
N PRO A 562 18.45 2.98 2.21
CA PRO A 562 19.55 2.10 2.61
C PRO A 562 20.86 2.42 1.91
N ALA A 563 21.96 2.19 2.61
CA ALA A 563 23.20 1.78 1.99
C ALA A 563 23.14 0.28 1.74
N VAL A 564 23.53 -0.16 0.55
CA VAL A 564 23.40 -1.55 0.13
C VAL A 564 24.76 -2.14 -0.21
N ALA A 565 25.12 -3.23 0.45
CA ALA A 565 26.23 -4.08 0.06
C ALA A 565 25.68 -5.41 -0.46
N GLU A 566 26.04 -5.76 -1.70
CA GLU A 566 25.61 -6.98 -2.37
C GLU A 566 26.84 -7.83 -2.72
N PHE A 567 26.79 -9.12 -2.50
CA PHE A 567 27.91 -10.03 -2.69
C PHE A 567 27.43 -11.45 -2.99
N ASN A 568 28.34 -12.32 -3.43
CA ASN A 568 28.06 -13.75 -3.57
C ASN A 568 27.79 -14.40 -2.21
N GLU A 569 27.13 -15.54 -2.21
CA GLU A 569 26.80 -16.27 -0.99
C GLU A 569 28.03 -16.47 -0.08
N ILE A 570 27.86 -16.13 1.16
CA ILE A 570 28.86 -16.36 2.22
C ILE A 570 28.16 -16.90 3.48
N SER A 571 28.77 -17.90 4.10
CA SER A 571 28.28 -18.43 5.37
C SER A 571 28.92 -17.65 6.53
N VAL A 572 28.09 -17.02 7.34
CA VAL A 572 28.52 -16.15 8.43
C VAL A 572 27.87 -16.52 9.75
N THR A 573 28.56 -16.20 10.84
CA THR A 573 28.01 -16.24 12.20
C THR A 573 27.74 -14.86 12.76
N ALA A 574 28.39 -13.83 12.24
CA ALA A 574 28.13 -12.45 12.63
C ALA A 574 28.46 -11.47 11.50
N ILE A 575 27.79 -10.33 11.54
CA ILE A 575 28.05 -9.18 10.68
C ILE A 575 28.22 -7.98 11.59
N SER A 576 29.31 -7.23 11.41
CA SER A 576 29.58 -6.00 12.14
C SER A 576 29.89 -4.86 11.21
N PHE A 577 29.44 -3.68 11.57
CA PHE A 577 29.83 -2.46 10.87
C PHE A 577 30.01 -1.30 11.84
N THR A 578 30.83 -0.35 11.43
CA THR A 578 31.13 0.84 12.22
C THR A 578 30.73 2.10 11.49
N ILE A 579 30.03 2.97 12.20
CA ILE A 579 29.70 4.32 11.76
C ILE A 579 30.47 5.29 12.66
N ALA A 580 31.30 6.11 12.04
CA ALA A 580 32.02 7.16 12.75
C ALA A 580 31.13 8.40 12.87
N LYS A 581 31.14 9.04 14.02
CA LYS A 581 30.44 10.30 14.25
C LYS A 581 30.89 11.40 13.29
N SER A 582 32.16 11.37 12.87
CA SER A 582 32.73 12.28 11.88
C SER A 582 32.15 12.09 10.47
N ASP A 583 31.52 10.93 10.20
CA ASP A 583 30.91 10.59 8.91
C ASP A 583 29.43 10.94 8.84
N ARG A 584 29.00 11.93 9.57
CA ARG A 584 27.63 12.43 9.47
C ARG A 584 27.41 13.21 8.17
N LEU A 585 26.17 13.20 7.66
CA LEU A 585 25.81 13.90 6.42
C LEU A 585 25.85 15.41 6.59
N LYS A 586 25.28 15.93 7.68
CA LYS A 586 25.26 17.36 8.01
C LYS A 586 25.86 17.58 9.41
N VAL A 587 26.85 18.44 9.51
CA VAL A 587 27.52 18.74 10.79
C VAL A 587 26.70 19.69 11.66
N TYR A 588 25.92 20.57 11.02
CA TYR A 588 25.10 21.56 11.69
C TYR A 588 23.62 21.31 11.41
N ASP A 589 22.78 21.55 12.42
CA ASP A 589 21.33 21.57 12.23
C ASP A 589 20.87 22.86 11.54
N LYS A 590 19.58 23.00 11.28
CA LYS A 590 19.01 24.19 10.63
C LYS A 590 19.16 25.48 11.44
N LEU A 591 19.41 25.37 12.72
CA LEU A 591 19.63 26.51 13.62
C LEU A 591 21.12 26.89 13.71
N GLY A 592 21.99 26.14 13.02
CA GLY A 592 23.44 26.36 13.06
C GLY A 592 24.14 25.72 14.26
N ASN A 593 23.45 24.86 15.04
CA ASN A 593 24.09 24.13 16.13
C ASN A 593 24.76 22.87 15.59
N VAL A 594 25.86 22.48 16.23
CA VAL A 594 26.52 21.21 15.92
C VAL A 594 25.57 20.08 16.24
N ASN A 595 25.29 19.25 15.25
CA ASN A 595 24.47 18.06 15.46
C ASN A 595 25.22 17.03 16.30
N THR A 596 24.62 16.61 17.39
CA THR A 596 25.25 15.68 18.35
C THR A 596 24.78 14.24 18.22
N GLN A 597 23.73 13.99 17.45
CA GLN A 597 23.14 12.67 17.30
C GLN A 597 23.42 12.08 15.93
N LEU A 598 23.61 10.77 15.90
CA LEU A 598 23.52 9.91 14.72
C LEU A 598 22.37 8.94 14.95
N LYS A 599 21.53 8.76 13.96
CA LYS A 599 20.40 7.83 14.02
C LYS A 599 20.48 6.81 12.88
N LEU A 600 20.14 5.58 13.22
CA LEU A 600 20.05 4.46 12.31
C LEU A 600 18.68 3.80 12.49
N THR A 601 17.98 3.53 11.40
CA THR A 601 16.57 3.13 11.49
C THR A 601 16.35 1.63 11.43
N GLU A 602 17.01 0.94 10.49
CA GLU A 602 16.78 -0.48 10.27
C GLU A 602 17.98 -1.13 9.58
N ILE A 603 18.15 -2.41 9.79
CA ILE A 603 19.12 -3.24 9.09
C ILE A 603 18.38 -4.45 8.51
N ALA A 604 18.51 -4.65 7.21
CA ALA A 604 18.08 -5.88 6.57
C ALA A 604 19.30 -6.71 6.18
N VAL A 605 19.22 -8.00 6.42
CA VAL A 605 20.22 -8.98 5.99
C VAL A 605 19.52 -9.98 5.11
N LEU A 606 19.88 -10.01 3.83
CA LEU A 606 19.24 -10.90 2.87
C LEU A 606 20.02 -12.20 2.79
N GLY A 607 19.34 -13.29 3.10
CA GLY A 607 19.97 -14.60 3.18
C GLY A 607 18.99 -15.73 3.44
N ARG A 608 19.58 -16.86 3.81
CA ARG A 608 18.87 -18.08 4.24
C ARG A 608 19.39 -18.52 5.60
N ALA A 609 18.50 -18.85 6.51
CA ALA A 609 18.85 -19.35 7.84
C ALA A 609 19.06 -20.87 7.86
#